data_9c548e463c898af14569c72a3c1caa4a
#
_entry.id   9c548e463c898af14569c72a3c1caa4a
#
_cell.length_a   1.000
_cell.length_b   1.000
_cell.length_c   1.000
_cell.angle_alpha   90.00
_cell.angle_beta   90.00
_cell.angle_gamma   90.00
#
_symmetry.space_group_name_H-M   'P 1'
#
loop_
_entity.id
_entity.type
_entity.pdbx_description
1 polymer ?
#
loop_
_entity_poly.entity_id
_entity_poly.type
_entity_poly.pdbx_seq_one_letter_code
_entity_poly.pdbx_strand_id
1 'polypeptide(L)'
;VRERSLEFLKERARTMLKNTGHEEISLSSLSSSDYSELKELVTFLIEEFKDQKINISLPSLRIDAFSLDVMGKVQDIRKSSLTFAPEAGSQRLRDVINKGLTEEGILEGAGMAFEGGWNRVKLYFMLGLPTETEEDMRGIAELSDKIARRYYEIPKDQRNGKVQIVASSSF
;
A
#
# COMPACT_ATOMS: atom_id res chain seq x y z
N VAL A 1 -10.15 -16.18 -11.50
CA VAL A 1 -9.94 -15.85 -10.07
C VAL A 1 -11.21 -16.18 -9.34
N ARG A 2 -11.12 -16.79 -8.15
CA ARG A 2 -12.29 -17.06 -7.30
C ARG A 2 -12.23 -16.12 -6.11
N GLU A 3 -13.27 -15.34 -5.94
CA GLU A 3 -13.45 -14.47 -4.77
C GLU A 3 -14.29 -15.15 -3.70
N ARG A 4 -14.06 -14.82 -2.45
CA ARG A 4 -14.96 -15.16 -1.34
C ARG A 4 -15.99 -14.06 -1.20
N SER A 5 -17.20 -14.40 -0.82
CA SER A 5 -18.24 -13.40 -0.58
C SER A 5 -17.89 -12.50 0.61
N LEU A 6 -18.32 -11.26 0.55
CA LEU A 6 -18.12 -10.26 1.61
C LEU A 6 -18.60 -10.76 2.97
N GLU A 7 -19.79 -11.35 3.01
CA GLU A 7 -20.36 -11.86 4.28
C GLU A 7 -19.51 -13.00 4.87
N PHE A 8 -18.96 -13.87 4.03
CA PHE A 8 -18.05 -14.92 4.50
C PHE A 8 -16.78 -14.30 5.13
N LEU A 9 -16.20 -13.28 4.50
CA LEU A 9 -14.99 -12.61 5.00
C LEU A 9 -15.26 -11.85 6.30
N LYS A 10 -16.39 -11.17 6.41
CA LYS A 10 -16.83 -10.49 7.65
C LYS A 10 -16.98 -11.48 8.82
N GLU A 11 -17.66 -12.58 8.59
CA GLU A 11 -17.85 -13.62 9.63
C GLU A 11 -16.51 -14.25 10.04
N ARG A 12 -15.63 -14.51 9.08
CA ARG A 12 -14.28 -15.03 9.36
C ARG A 12 -13.44 -14.06 10.17
N ALA A 13 -13.46 -12.77 9.85
CA ALA A 13 -12.74 -11.76 10.61
C ALA A 13 -13.21 -11.73 12.07
N ARG A 14 -14.53 -11.70 12.32
CA ARG A 14 -15.08 -11.75 13.67
C ARG A 14 -14.65 -13.00 14.44
N THR A 15 -14.78 -14.16 13.79
CA THR A 15 -14.46 -15.45 14.42
C THR A 15 -12.98 -15.56 14.74
N MET A 16 -12.10 -15.15 13.81
CA MET A 16 -10.65 -15.21 14.01
C MET A 16 -10.22 -14.31 15.16
N LEU A 17 -10.60 -13.04 15.17
CA LEU A 17 -10.23 -12.09 16.22
C LEU A 17 -10.78 -12.51 17.59
N LYS A 18 -12.05 -12.96 17.65
CA LYS A 18 -12.65 -13.46 18.90
C LYS A 18 -11.93 -14.68 19.47
N ASN A 19 -11.53 -15.61 18.61
CA ASN A 19 -10.92 -16.89 19.05
C ASN A 19 -9.44 -16.77 19.37
N THR A 20 -8.75 -15.80 18.77
CA THR A 20 -7.28 -15.67 18.92
C THR A 20 -6.88 -14.55 19.86
N GLY A 21 -7.71 -13.53 20.05
CA GLY A 21 -7.36 -12.34 20.82
C GLY A 21 -6.26 -11.48 20.19
N HIS A 22 -5.98 -11.67 18.89
CA HIS A 22 -4.99 -10.83 18.20
C HIS A 22 -5.48 -9.39 18.04
N GLU A 23 -4.56 -8.45 18.15
CA GLU A 23 -4.77 -7.01 17.95
C GLU A 23 -4.46 -6.55 16.52
N GLU A 24 -4.26 -7.49 15.59
CA GLU A 24 -4.00 -7.22 14.18
C GLU A 24 -4.70 -8.24 13.29
N ILE A 25 -5.26 -7.75 12.19
CA ILE A 25 -5.78 -8.56 11.09
C ILE A 25 -5.16 -8.10 9.77
N SER A 26 -4.67 -9.05 8.97
CA SER A 26 -4.07 -8.77 7.67
C SER A 26 -4.91 -9.38 6.55
N LEU A 27 -5.22 -8.58 5.52
CA LEU A 27 -5.85 -9.06 4.30
C LEU A 27 -4.76 -9.56 3.35
N SER A 28 -4.65 -10.87 3.19
CA SER A 28 -3.62 -11.50 2.33
C SER A 28 -4.24 -12.08 1.06
N SER A 29 -3.69 -11.66 -0.09
CA SER A 29 -4.06 -12.13 -1.42
C SER A 29 -2.87 -11.94 -2.35
N LEU A 30 -2.88 -12.59 -3.52
CA LEU A 30 -1.92 -12.29 -4.60
C LEU A 30 -2.08 -10.87 -5.12
N SER A 31 -3.30 -10.33 -5.11
CA SER A 31 -3.62 -8.94 -5.40
C SER A 31 -4.87 -8.55 -4.61
N SER A 32 -4.67 -7.89 -3.47
CA SER A 32 -5.79 -7.47 -2.62
C SER A 32 -6.65 -6.41 -3.30
N SER A 33 -6.04 -5.60 -4.16
CA SER A 33 -6.72 -4.56 -4.92
C SER A 33 -7.73 -5.07 -5.95
N ASP A 34 -7.57 -6.31 -6.41
CA ASP A 34 -8.46 -6.90 -7.41
C ASP A 34 -9.74 -7.49 -6.81
N TYR A 35 -9.87 -7.50 -5.47
CA TYR A 35 -11.10 -7.94 -4.83
C TYR A 35 -12.22 -6.92 -5.06
N SER A 36 -13.33 -7.36 -5.65
CA SER A 36 -14.41 -6.49 -6.12
C SER A 36 -15.09 -5.68 -4.99
N GLU A 37 -15.15 -6.22 -3.78
CA GLU A 37 -15.79 -5.61 -2.61
C GLU A 37 -14.76 -5.15 -1.55
N LEU A 38 -13.54 -4.79 -1.97
CA LEU A 38 -12.46 -4.40 -1.06
C LEU A 38 -12.84 -3.19 -0.20
N LYS A 39 -13.49 -2.19 -0.79
CA LYS A 39 -13.90 -0.96 -0.10
C LYS A 39 -14.88 -1.26 1.04
N GLU A 40 -15.88 -2.07 0.75
CA GLU A 40 -16.92 -2.49 1.71
C GLU A 40 -16.31 -3.33 2.83
N LEU A 41 -15.39 -4.25 2.48
CA LEU A 41 -14.69 -5.08 3.47
C LEU A 41 -13.83 -4.25 4.41
N VAL A 42 -13.02 -3.34 3.87
CA VAL A 42 -12.15 -2.47 4.68
C VAL A 42 -12.98 -1.54 5.55
N THR A 43 -14.04 -0.92 5.00
CA THR A 43 -14.95 -0.08 5.78
C THR A 43 -15.57 -0.87 6.94
N PHE A 44 -16.07 -2.07 6.67
CA PHE A 44 -16.60 -2.95 7.70
C PHE A 44 -15.59 -3.26 8.81
N LEU A 45 -14.35 -3.64 8.43
CA LEU A 45 -13.31 -3.98 9.42
C LEU A 45 -12.98 -2.78 10.31
N ILE A 46 -12.94 -1.58 9.74
CA ILE A 46 -12.69 -0.34 10.48
C ILE A 46 -13.82 -0.07 11.48
N GLU A 47 -15.05 -0.09 11.02
CA GLU A 47 -16.23 0.22 11.83
C GLU A 47 -16.47 -0.81 12.93
N GLU A 48 -16.38 -2.10 12.60
CA GLU A 48 -16.65 -3.22 13.51
C GLU A 48 -15.62 -3.30 14.65
N PHE A 49 -14.34 -3.02 14.36
CA PHE A 49 -13.27 -3.20 15.32
C PHE A 49 -12.67 -1.89 15.86
N LYS A 50 -13.32 -0.76 15.59
CA LYS A 50 -12.90 0.57 16.04
C LYS A 50 -12.59 0.63 17.53
N ASP A 51 -13.51 0.15 18.35
CA ASP A 51 -13.41 0.20 19.81
C ASP A 51 -12.39 -0.78 20.39
N GLN A 52 -12.04 -1.81 19.62
CA GLN A 52 -11.08 -2.85 20.03
C GLN A 52 -9.62 -2.48 19.67
N LYS A 53 -9.41 -1.35 18.99
CA LYS A 53 -8.08 -0.88 18.53
C LYS A 53 -7.31 -1.91 17.70
N ILE A 54 -8.03 -2.73 16.93
CA ILE A 54 -7.45 -3.74 16.05
C ILE A 54 -6.70 -3.04 14.90
N ASN A 55 -5.46 -3.42 14.68
CA ASN A 55 -4.67 -2.93 13.54
C ASN A 55 -5.07 -3.68 12.27
N ILE A 56 -5.36 -2.93 11.19
CA ILE A 56 -5.69 -3.53 9.89
C ILE A 56 -4.50 -3.34 8.96
N SER A 57 -3.90 -4.45 8.55
CA SER A 57 -2.80 -4.49 7.61
C SER A 57 -3.28 -4.86 6.22
N LEU A 58 -2.94 -4.04 5.23
CA LEU A 58 -3.34 -4.19 3.83
C LEU A 58 -2.08 -4.39 2.96
N PRO A 59 -1.50 -5.58 2.93
CA PRO A 59 -0.38 -5.87 2.06
C PRO A 59 -0.82 -5.94 0.59
N SER A 60 0.09 -5.62 -0.32
CA SER A 60 -0.10 -5.79 -1.77
C SER A 60 -1.23 -4.95 -2.37
N LEU A 61 -1.40 -3.72 -1.89
CA LEU A 61 -2.30 -2.76 -2.54
C LEU A 61 -1.67 -2.22 -3.82
N ARG A 62 -2.44 -2.20 -4.90
CA ARG A 62 -2.11 -1.42 -6.10
C ARG A 62 -2.48 0.03 -5.83
N ILE A 63 -1.64 0.94 -6.31
CA ILE A 63 -1.80 2.39 -6.10
C ILE A 63 -3.13 2.91 -6.68
N ASP A 64 -3.57 2.32 -7.79
CA ASP A 64 -4.75 2.70 -8.56
C ASP A 64 -6.10 2.29 -7.94
N ALA A 65 -6.10 1.35 -7.01
CA ALA A 65 -7.32 0.79 -6.42
C ALA A 65 -7.72 1.41 -5.07
N PHE A 66 -6.87 2.27 -4.50
CA PHE A 66 -7.12 2.85 -3.18
C PHE A 66 -7.87 4.18 -3.30
N SER A 67 -9.17 4.16 -3.09
CA SER A 67 -9.94 5.42 -3.11
C SER A 67 -9.66 6.28 -1.87
N LEU A 68 -9.62 7.60 -2.05
CA LEU A 68 -9.48 8.59 -0.96
C LEU A 68 -10.48 8.39 0.19
N ASP A 69 -11.70 7.92 -0.12
CA ASP A 69 -12.73 7.64 0.88
C ASP A 69 -12.34 6.53 1.86
N VAL A 70 -11.66 5.48 1.36
CA VAL A 70 -11.17 4.39 2.22
C VAL A 70 -10.01 4.89 3.06
N MET A 71 -9.13 5.69 2.48
CA MET A 71 -8.01 6.29 3.19
C MET A 71 -8.46 7.24 4.31
N GLY A 72 -9.47 8.04 4.06
CA GLY A 72 -10.04 8.95 5.08
C GLY A 72 -10.58 8.21 6.30
N LYS A 73 -11.22 7.06 6.09
CA LYS A 73 -11.77 6.22 7.17
C LYS A 73 -10.72 5.47 7.98
N VAL A 74 -9.56 5.16 7.37
CA VAL A 74 -8.43 4.48 8.05
C VAL A 74 -7.62 5.43 8.95
N GLN A 75 -7.91 6.73 8.95
CA GLN A 75 -7.16 7.72 9.73
C GLN A 75 -7.16 7.46 11.24
N ASP A 76 -8.20 6.85 11.78
CA ASP A 76 -8.36 6.58 13.21
C ASP A 76 -7.65 5.30 13.71
N ILE A 77 -7.03 4.53 12.79
CA ILE A 77 -6.35 3.27 13.11
C ILE A 77 -4.84 3.47 13.06
N ARG A 78 -4.12 2.74 13.92
CA ARG A 78 -2.65 2.74 13.94
C ARG A 78 -2.11 2.34 12.56
N LYS A 79 -1.56 3.31 11.83
CA LYS A 79 -1.13 3.16 10.44
C LYS A 79 0.09 2.26 10.33
N SER A 80 -0.09 1.11 9.69
CA SER A 80 1.01 0.25 9.25
C SER A 80 1.74 0.89 8.06
N SER A 81 2.88 0.32 7.64
CA SER A 81 3.54 0.77 6.41
C SER A 81 2.72 0.38 5.19
N LEU A 82 2.61 1.29 4.23
CA LEU A 82 2.11 0.95 2.89
C LEU A 82 3.20 0.27 2.08
N THR A 83 2.81 -0.70 1.29
CA THR A 83 3.73 -1.45 0.45
C THR A 83 3.34 -1.29 -1.01
N PHE A 84 4.29 -0.85 -1.82
CA PHE A 84 4.15 -0.76 -3.27
C PHE A 84 5.20 -1.66 -3.95
N ALA A 85 4.85 -2.22 -5.09
CA ALA A 85 5.73 -3.05 -5.89
C ALA A 85 5.94 -2.43 -7.30
N PRO A 86 6.76 -1.39 -7.44
CA PRO A 86 7.12 -0.85 -8.75
C PRO A 86 7.84 -1.87 -9.63
N GLU A 87 8.53 -2.83 -9.02
CA GLU A 87 9.37 -3.88 -9.60
C GLU A 87 10.63 -3.35 -10.28
N ALA A 88 10.60 -2.19 -10.92
CA ALA A 88 11.75 -1.55 -11.59
C ALA A 88 11.83 -0.07 -11.25
N GLY A 89 13.06 0.46 -11.21
CA GLY A 89 13.33 1.85 -10.88
C GLY A 89 12.92 2.82 -11.97
N SER A 90 13.15 2.47 -13.24
CA SER A 90 12.83 3.32 -14.39
C SER A 90 11.49 2.98 -15.02
N GLN A 91 10.87 3.98 -15.67
CA GLN A 91 9.65 3.77 -16.47
C GLN A 91 9.91 2.80 -17.62
N ARG A 92 11.04 3.00 -18.33
CA ARG A 92 11.46 2.13 -19.42
C ARG A 92 11.44 0.65 -19.03
N LEU A 93 12.03 0.31 -17.89
CA LEU A 93 12.12 -1.08 -17.45
C LEU A 93 10.77 -1.61 -16.95
N ARG A 94 9.93 -0.77 -16.32
CA ARG A 94 8.55 -1.13 -16.00
C ARG A 94 7.74 -1.47 -17.25
N ASP A 95 7.94 -0.72 -18.35
CA ASP A 95 7.28 -0.99 -19.63
C ASP A 95 7.77 -2.30 -20.24
N VAL A 96 9.09 -2.58 -20.19
CA VAL A 96 9.67 -3.85 -20.67
C VAL A 96 9.05 -5.06 -19.97
N ILE A 97 8.83 -5.01 -18.67
CA ILE A 97 8.20 -6.11 -17.92
C ILE A 97 6.67 -6.03 -17.91
N ASN A 98 6.09 -5.13 -18.69
CA ASN A 98 4.65 -4.93 -18.80
C ASN A 98 3.94 -4.71 -17.45
N LYS A 99 4.59 -3.95 -16.54
CA LYS A 99 4.03 -3.70 -15.20
C LYS A 99 2.78 -2.81 -15.24
N GLY A 100 2.62 -2.00 -16.29
CA GLY A 100 1.46 -1.10 -16.47
C GLY A 100 1.33 -0.02 -15.40
N LEU A 101 2.41 0.27 -14.68
CA LEU A 101 2.47 1.26 -13.59
C LEU A 101 3.37 2.41 -14.00
N THR A 102 2.80 3.62 -14.05
CA THR A 102 3.54 4.83 -14.40
C THR A 102 4.19 5.48 -13.17
N GLU A 103 5.26 6.24 -13.39
CA GLU A 103 5.90 7.02 -12.33
C GLU A 103 4.89 8.01 -11.71
N GLU A 104 4.09 8.67 -12.54
CA GLU A 104 3.05 9.59 -12.08
C GLU A 104 2.05 8.90 -11.16
N GLY A 105 1.53 7.73 -11.57
CA GLY A 105 0.60 6.94 -10.75
C GLY A 105 1.21 6.51 -9.41
N ILE A 106 2.52 6.19 -9.37
CA ILE A 106 3.24 5.89 -8.12
C ILE A 106 3.28 7.12 -7.21
N LEU A 107 3.63 8.28 -7.77
CA LEU A 107 3.76 9.53 -7.02
C LEU A 107 2.39 10.04 -6.52
N GLU A 108 1.35 9.92 -7.34
CA GLU A 108 -0.02 10.25 -6.94
C GLU A 108 -0.50 9.36 -5.80
N GLY A 109 -0.35 8.04 -5.93
CA GLY A 109 -0.76 7.11 -4.88
C GLY A 109 0.02 7.30 -3.59
N ALA A 110 1.32 7.59 -3.66
CA ALA A 110 2.12 7.93 -2.50
C ALA A 110 1.66 9.26 -1.86
N GLY A 111 1.35 10.27 -2.67
CA GLY A 111 0.82 11.55 -2.22
C GLY A 111 -0.49 11.38 -1.47
N MET A 112 -1.44 10.66 -2.05
CA MET A 112 -2.73 10.33 -1.42
C MET A 112 -2.53 9.60 -0.08
N ALA A 113 -1.60 8.66 -0.02
CA ALA A 113 -1.26 7.95 1.20
C ALA A 113 -0.74 8.91 2.29
N PHE A 114 0.14 9.82 1.92
CA PHE A 114 0.70 10.80 2.84
C PHE A 114 -0.34 11.79 3.33
N GLU A 115 -1.23 12.27 2.46
CA GLU A 115 -2.39 13.09 2.82
C GLU A 115 -3.34 12.34 3.77
N GLY A 116 -3.50 11.03 3.54
CA GLY A 116 -4.19 10.12 4.46
C GLY A 116 -3.44 9.88 5.78
N GLY A 117 -2.24 10.49 5.98
CA GLY A 117 -1.44 10.49 7.21
C GLY A 117 -0.51 9.30 7.36
N TRP A 118 -0.26 8.51 6.32
CA TRP A 118 0.86 7.57 6.31
C TRP A 118 2.17 8.35 6.19
N ASN A 119 3.19 7.85 6.83
CA ASN A 119 4.55 8.40 6.74
C ASN A 119 5.60 7.31 6.48
N ARG A 120 5.17 6.07 6.30
CA ARG A 120 6.05 4.94 6.01
C ARG A 120 5.59 4.22 4.77
N VAL A 121 6.49 4.16 3.76
CA VAL A 121 6.26 3.46 2.49
C VAL A 121 7.37 2.45 2.26
N LYS A 122 7.00 1.24 1.90
CA LYS A 122 7.91 0.16 1.52
C LYS A 122 7.77 -0.12 0.03
N LEU A 123 8.88 -0.09 -0.67
CA LEU A 123 8.96 -0.30 -2.11
C LEU A 123 9.68 -1.62 -2.38
N TYR A 124 9.13 -2.45 -3.26
CA TYR A 124 9.76 -3.66 -3.72
C TYR A 124 10.24 -3.50 -5.15
N PHE A 125 11.50 -3.95 -5.37
CA PHE A 125 12.15 -3.94 -6.68
C PHE A 125 12.73 -5.33 -6.99
N MET A 126 12.82 -5.63 -8.27
CA MET A 126 13.54 -6.78 -8.80
C MET A 126 14.84 -6.29 -9.43
N LEU A 127 15.92 -7.06 -9.27
CA LEU A 127 17.19 -6.85 -9.93
C LEU A 127 17.48 -8.01 -10.88
N GLY A 128 18.23 -7.76 -11.94
CA GLY A 128 18.52 -8.76 -12.97
C GLY A 128 17.39 -8.94 -13.97
N LEU A 129 16.53 -7.95 -14.12
CA LEU A 129 15.46 -7.96 -15.12
C LEU A 129 16.01 -7.94 -16.55
N PRO A 130 15.31 -8.51 -17.53
CA PRO A 130 15.74 -8.48 -18.93
C PRO A 130 16.00 -7.05 -19.40
N THR A 131 17.13 -6.82 -20.03
CA THR A 131 17.60 -5.52 -20.55
C THR A 131 17.87 -4.44 -19.48
N GLU A 132 17.97 -4.82 -18.22
CA GLU A 132 18.29 -3.89 -17.13
C GLU A 132 19.67 -3.25 -17.36
N THR A 133 19.77 -1.96 -17.08
CA THR A 133 20.98 -1.17 -17.16
C THR A 133 21.31 -0.54 -15.80
N GLU A 134 22.54 -0.03 -15.65
CA GLU A 134 22.92 0.70 -14.44
C GLU A 134 22.01 1.92 -14.19
N GLU A 135 21.55 2.55 -15.25
CA GLU A 135 20.63 3.69 -15.17
C GLU A 135 19.27 3.31 -14.60
N ASP A 136 18.75 2.11 -14.95
CA ASP A 136 17.53 1.58 -14.38
C ASP A 136 17.68 1.28 -12.87
N MET A 137 18.84 0.78 -12.45
CA MET A 137 19.14 0.56 -11.03
C MET A 137 19.25 1.89 -10.26
N ARG A 138 19.86 2.92 -10.84
CA ARG A 138 19.89 4.28 -10.25
C ARG A 138 18.47 4.84 -10.10
N GLY A 139 17.60 4.54 -11.03
CA GLY A 139 16.18 4.90 -10.98
C GLY A 139 15.47 4.45 -9.72
N ILE A 140 15.94 3.40 -9.03
CA ILE A 140 15.39 2.96 -7.73
C ILE A 140 15.58 4.04 -6.67
N ALA A 141 16.79 4.61 -6.59
CA ALA A 141 17.08 5.68 -5.64
C ALA A 141 16.35 6.98 -6.02
N GLU A 142 16.30 7.31 -7.31
CA GLU A 142 15.62 8.50 -7.82
C GLU A 142 14.11 8.44 -7.55
N LEU A 143 13.45 7.31 -7.81
CA LEU A 143 12.04 7.12 -7.53
C LEU A 143 11.76 7.22 -6.02
N SER A 144 12.62 6.63 -5.20
CA SER A 144 12.50 6.70 -3.74
C SER A 144 12.65 8.15 -3.22
N ASP A 145 13.56 8.92 -3.79
CA ASP A 145 13.75 10.35 -3.47
C ASP A 145 12.53 11.19 -3.90
N LYS A 146 12.01 10.96 -5.12
CA LYS A 146 10.79 11.63 -5.60
C LYS A 146 9.60 11.37 -4.68
N ILE A 147 9.41 10.14 -4.24
CA ILE A 147 8.36 9.77 -3.28
C ILE A 147 8.58 10.50 -1.94
N ALA A 148 9.83 10.55 -1.44
CA ALA A 148 10.13 11.27 -0.21
C ALA A 148 9.84 12.78 -0.34
N ARG A 149 10.21 13.39 -1.46
CA ARG A 149 9.91 14.80 -1.75
C ARG A 149 8.41 15.07 -1.76
N ARG A 150 7.60 14.17 -2.33
CA ARG A 150 6.15 14.28 -2.37
C ARG A 150 5.55 14.42 -0.96
N TYR A 151 6.13 13.74 0.05
CA TYR A 151 5.74 13.93 1.45
C TYR A 151 5.98 15.36 1.96
N TYR A 152 7.10 15.97 1.55
CA TYR A 152 7.44 17.32 2.00
C TYR A 152 6.68 18.45 1.30
N GLU A 153 5.89 18.15 0.28
CA GLU A 153 4.93 19.07 -0.33
C GLU A 153 3.70 19.30 0.55
N ILE A 154 3.39 18.35 1.45
CA ILE A 154 2.30 18.49 2.42
C ILE A 154 2.66 19.57 3.45
N PRO A 155 1.72 20.44 3.86
CA PRO A 155 1.93 21.42 4.90
C PRO A 155 2.47 20.78 6.19
N LYS A 156 3.40 21.47 6.86
CA LYS A 156 4.14 20.92 8.02
C LYS A 156 3.22 20.51 9.17
N ASP A 157 2.16 21.24 9.38
CA ASP A 157 1.13 21.01 10.41
C ASP A 157 0.25 19.78 10.14
N GLN A 158 0.20 19.32 8.88
CA GLN A 158 -0.55 18.13 8.45
C GLN A 158 0.33 16.87 8.36
N ARG A 159 1.65 17.00 8.53
CA ARG A 159 2.57 15.86 8.45
C ARG A 159 2.55 15.04 9.73
N ASN A 160 2.50 13.73 9.58
CA ASN A 160 2.58 12.78 10.68
C ASN A 160 4.04 12.33 10.91
N GLY A 161 4.84 13.16 11.58
CA GLY A 161 6.23 12.84 11.89
C GLY A 161 7.20 12.92 10.71
N LYS A 162 8.20 12.03 10.69
CA LYS A 162 9.20 11.96 9.61
C LYS A 162 8.81 10.87 8.60
N VAL A 163 8.99 11.15 7.31
CA VAL A 163 8.81 10.15 6.27
C VAL A 163 9.88 9.07 6.36
N GLN A 164 9.47 7.84 6.11
CA GLN A 164 10.37 6.70 5.98
C GLN A 164 10.06 5.95 4.68
N ILE A 165 11.01 5.95 3.76
CA ILE A 165 10.95 5.15 2.54
C ILE A 165 11.92 3.99 2.68
N VAL A 166 11.42 2.77 2.47
CA VAL A 166 12.23 1.55 2.53
C VAL A 166 12.21 0.89 1.16
N ALA A 167 13.33 0.90 0.45
CA ALA A 167 13.50 0.13 -0.77
C ALA A 167 14.03 -1.26 -0.44
N SER A 168 13.34 -2.28 -0.92
CA SER A 168 13.70 -3.71 -0.77
C SER A 168 13.89 -4.29 -2.15
N SER A 169 15.03 -4.93 -2.39
CA SER A 169 15.33 -5.55 -3.69
C SER A 169 15.54 -7.04 -3.54
N SER A 170 15.15 -7.78 -4.57
CA SER A 170 15.40 -9.22 -4.73
C SER A 170 15.87 -9.53 -6.13
N PHE A 171 16.64 -10.61 -6.29
CA PHE A 171 17.08 -11.17 -7.57
C PHE A 171 16.11 -12.24 -8.02
#